data_45f41bb8bcd84b6ee9bc6e3188879a07
#
_entry.id   45f41bb8bcd84b6ee9bc6e3188879a07
#
_cell.length_a   1.000
_cell.length_b   1.000
_cell.length_c   1.000
_cell.angle_alpha   90.00
_cell.angle_beta   90.00
_cell.angle_gamma   90.00
#
_symmetry.space_group_name_H-M   'P 1'
#
loop_
_entity.id
_entity.type
_entity.pdbx_description
1 polymer ?
#
loop_
_entity_poly.entity_id
_entity_poly.type
_entity_poly.pdbx_seq_one_letter_code
_entity_poly.pdbx_strand_id
1 'polypeptide(L)'
;MEPLIIGSATVIAKYESTPVAAMKKVGRGQVFYFGTNLGASIEAGDQGGMDIVRAIVTHVVQPSVTADKVRPRLLEAPNASLLMVFNDGIEDQTATIKLPSKYGRATDLYSNETHTVQGQAIEINVPFEGVTVLRLT
;
A
#
# COMPACT_ATOMS: atom_id res chain seq x y z
N MET A 1 21.88 -14.08 14.68
CA MET A 1 21.24 -14.66 13.48
C MET A 1 21.17 -16.16 13.69
N GLU A 2 19.99 -16.74 13.58
CA GLU A 2 19.80 -18.19 13.74
C GLU A 2 19.64 -18.86 12.37
N PRO A 3 20.37 -19.96 12.09
CA PRO A 3 20.22 -20.71 10.85
C PRO A 3 18.84 -21.37 10.80
N LEU A 4 18.19 -21.33 9.63
CA LEU A 4 16.87 -21.93 9.44
C LEU A 4 16.99 -23.39 9.01
N ILE A 5 16.19 -24.25 9.62
CA ILE A 5 15.95 -25.62 9.16
C ILE A 5 14.82 -25.55 8.13
N ILE A 6 15.15 -25.72 6.85
CA ILE A 6 14.28 -25.35 5.73
C ILE A 6 13.14 -26.35 5.48
N GLY A 7 13.29 -27.64 5.75
CA GLY A 7 12.25 -28.61 5.46
C GLY A 7 11.71 -28.50 4.02
N SER A 8 10.38 -28.25 3.89
CA SER A 8 9.70 -28.09 2.59
C SER A 8 9.51 -26.62 2.17
N ALA A 9 10.16 -25.66 2.83
CA ALA A 9 10.10 -24.24 2.48
C ALA A 9 11.13 -23.89 1.39
N THR A 10 10.86 -22.80 0.67
CA THR A 10 11.78 -22.24 -0.33
C THR A 10 12.67 -21.20 0.33
N VAL A 11 13.98 -21.32 0.18
CA VAL A 11 14.93 -20.30 0.64
C VAL A 11 14.79 -19.06 -0.22
N ILE A 12 14.55 -17.90 0.40
CA ILE A 12 14.43 -16.60 -0.30
C ILE A 12 15.61 -15.67 -0.01
N ALA A 13 16.35 -15.88 1.07
CA ALA A 13 17.60 -15.18 1.34
C ALA A 13 18.61 -16.06 2.09
N LYS A 14 19.91 -15.79 1.83
CA LYS A 14 21.02 -16.42 2.51
C LYS A 14 22.00 -15.35 3.01
N TYR A 15 22.64 -15.62 4.12
CA TYR A 15 23.83 -14.92 4.55
C TYR A 15 25.02 -15.89 4.38
N GLU A 16 25.94 -15.55 3.49
CA GLU A 16 26.96 -16.49 2.99
C GLU A 16 26.28 -17.75 2.41
N SER A 17 26.47 -18.92 3.00
CA SER A 17 25.82 -20.18 2.61
C SER A 17 24.60 -20.54 3.47
N THR A 18 24.39 -19.81 4.58
CA THR A 18 23.37 -20.13 5.58
C THR A 18 22.01 -19.51 5.21
N PRO A 19 20.92 -20.31 5.10
CA PRO A 19 19.58 -19.76 4.92
C PRO A 19 19.15 -18.88 6.09
N VAL A 20 18.74 -17.65 5.81
CA VAL A 20 18.28 -16.68 6.80
C VAL A 20 16.86 -16.18 6.57
N ALA A 21 16.28 -16.48 5.41
CA ALA A 21 14.86 -16.27 5.17
C ALA A 21 14.30 -17.36 4.27
N ALA A 22 13.06 -17.75 4.54
CA ALA A 22 12.35 -18.78 3.81
C ALA A 22 10.86 -18.41 3.63
N MET A 23 10.27 -18.94 2.57
CA MET A 23 8.84 -18.80 2.27
C MET A 23 8.22 -20.18 2.09
N LYS A 24 7.00 -20.36 2.60
CA LYS A 24 6.21 -21.58 2.39
C LYS A 24 4.79 -21.24 2.02
N LYS A 25 4.28 -21.87 0.98
CA LYS A 25 2.85 -21.82 0.65
C LYS A 25 2.07 -22.74 1.60
N VAL A 26 1.03 -22.21 2.23
CA VAL A 26 0.15 -22.95 3.16
C VAL A 26 -1.29 -22.69 2.76
N GLY A 27 -1.95 -23.69 2.20
CA GLY A 27 -3.29 -23.54 1.64
C GLY A 27 -3.31 -22.46 0.55
N ARG A 28 -4.14 -21.43 0.72
CA ARG A 28 -4.26 -20.29 -0.20
C ARG A 28 -3.33 -19.11 0.16
N GLY A 29 -2.62 -19.20 1.29
CA GLY A 29 -1.74 -18.16 1.79
C GLY A 29 -0.26 -18.50 1.64
N GLN A 30 0.58 -17.56 2.06
CA GLN A 30 2.03 -17.68 2.12
C GLN A 30 2.53 -17.28 3.50
N VAL A 31 3.52 -18.00 4.01
CA VAL A 31 4.23 -17.68 5.26
C VAL A 31 5.66 -17.31 4.92
N PHE A 32 6.09 -16.15 5.35
CA PHE A 32 7.47 -15.68 5.27
C PHE A 32 8.10 -15.76 6.65
N TYR A 33 9.25 -16.39 6.74
CA TYR A 33 9.99 -16.54 7.98
C TYR A 33 11.39 -15.96 7.83
N PHE A 34 11.82 -15.18 8.83
CA PHE A 34 13.13 -14.55 8.89
C PHE A 34 13.83 -15.02 10.16
N GLY A 35 15.04 -15.60 10.03
CA GLY A 35 15.93 -15.98 11.12
C GLY A 35 16.76 -14.79 11.64
N THR A 36 16.28 -13.58 11.46
CA THR A 36 16.90 -12.33 11.90
C THR A 36 15.87 -11.47 12.62
N ASN A 37 16.36 -10.53 13.45
CA ASN A 37 15.48 -9.55 14.09
C ASN A 37 15.17 -8.39 13.12
N LEU A 38 14.40 -8.69 12.07
CA LEU A 38 14.04 -7.73 11.02
C LEU A 38 13.33 -6.48 11.58
N GLY A 39 12.48 -6.67 12.59
CA GLY A 39 11.79 -5.56 13.24
C GLY A 39 12.73 -4.56 13.89
N ALA A 40 13.73 -5.03 14.63
CA ALA A 40 14.72 -4.14 15.25
C ALA A 40 15.61 -3.44 14.21
N SER A 41 15.96 -4.12 13.10
CA SER A 41 16.68 -3.47 11.99
C SER A 41 15.87 -2.32 11.39
N ILE A 42 14.56 -2.52 11.17
CA ILE A 42 13.67 -1.49 10.63
C ILE A 42 13.54 -0.32 11.61
N GLU A 43 13.37 -0.59 12.90
CA GLU A 43 13.31 0.42 13.96
C GLU A 43 14.60 1.24 14.04
N ALA A 44 15.74 0.61 13.79
CA ALA A 44 17.04 1.27 13.68
C ALA A 44 17.24 2.04 12.35
N GLY A 45 16.26 2.06 11.45
CA GLY A 45 16.33 2.79 10.19
C GLY A 45 16.99 2.02 9.04
N ASP A 46 17.13 0.70 9.14
CA ASP A 46 17.69 -0.13 8.07
C ASP A 46 16.76 -0.14 6.84
N GLN A 47 17.19 0.55 5.79
CA GLN A 47 16.46 0.65 4.54
C GLN A 47 16.28 -0.72 3.87
N GLY A 48 17.27 -1.60 3.93
CA GLY A 48 17.19 -2.95 3.36
C GLY A 48 16.08 -3.78 4.00
N GLY A 49 15.93 -3.72 5.32
CA GLY A 49 14.83 -4.35 6.05
C GLY A 49 13.46 -3.81 5.62
N MET A 50 13.33 -2.49 5.48
CA MET A 50 12.09 -1.85 5.01
C MET A 50 11.76 -2.27 3.58
N ASP A 51 12.73 -2.36 2.69
CA ASP A 51 12.52 -2.73 1.28
C ASP A 51 12.08 -4.19 1.15
N ILE A 52 12.60 -5.10 1.97
CA ILE A 52 12.16 -6.49 2.03
C ILE A 52 10.68 -6.57 2.44
N VAL A 53 10.29 -5.88 3.52
CA VAL A 53 8.88 -5.88 3.98
C VAL A 53 7.97 -5.26 2.92
N ARG A 54 8.38 -4.14 2.31
CA ARG A 54 7.63 -3.51 1.23
C ARG A 54 7.44 -4.45 0.05
N ALA A 55 8.48 -5.15 -0.39
CA ALA A 55 8.40 -6.11 -1.49
C ALA A 55 7.42 -7.25 -1.19
N ILE A 56 7.45 -7.81 0.03
CA ILE A 56 6.53 -8.87 0.46
C ILE A 56 5.08 -8.35 0.50
N VAL A 57 4.85 -7.20 1.14
CA VAL A 57 3.51 -6.62 1.24
C VAL A 57 2.95 -6.32 -0.14
N THR A 58 3.73 -5.71 -1.04
CA THR A 58 3.32 -5.40 -2.41
C THR A 58 3.04 -6.66 -3.24
N HIS A 59 3.75 -7.76 -2.96
CA HIS A 59 3.51 -9.04 -3.63
C HIS A 59 2.19 -9.69 -3.18
N VAL A 60 1.84 -9.55 -1.91
CA VAL A 60 0.65 -10.20 -1.31
C VAL A 60 -0.60 -9.32 -1.39
N VAL A 61 -0.43 -8.02 -1.21
CA VAL A 61 -1.52 -7.04 -1.20
C VAL A 61 -1.32 -6.04 -2.32
N GLN A 62 -2.16 -6.13 -3.35
CA GLN A 62 -2.21 -5.10 -4.39
C GLN A 62 -3.17 -4.01 -3.92
N PRO A 63 -2.70 -2.77 -3.72
CA PRO A 63 -3.60 -1.68 -3.35
C PRO A 63 -4.60 -1.44 -4.49
N SER A 64 -5.89 -1.39 -4.15
CA SER A 64 -6.96 -1.15 -5.12
C SER A 64 -6.94 0.27 -5.68
N VAL A 65 -6.31 1.21 -4.97
CA VAL A 65 -6.19 2.62 -5.35
C VAL A 65 -4.74 3.08 -5.13
N THR A 66 -4.21 3.87 -6.06
CA THR A 66 -2.82 4.36 -6.00
C THR A 66 -2.73 5.82 -6.39
N ALA A 67 -1.75 6.53 -5.83
CA ALA A 67 -1.37 7.90 -6.20
C ALA A 67 0.14 8.07 -5.98
N ASP A 68 0.71 9.13 -6.55
CA ASP A 68 2.16 9.41 -6.49
C ASP A 68 2.58 10.31 -5.31
N LYS A 69 1.76 11.29 -4.93
CA LYS A 69 2.13 12.33 -3.95
C LYS A 69 1.32 12.32 -2.66
N VAL A 70 0.24 11.57 -2.65
CA VAL A 70 -0.73 11.52 -1.57
C VAL A 70 -1.06 10.07 -1.22
N ARG A 71 -1.67 9.84 -0.08
CA ARG A 71 -2.01 8.49 0.38
C ARG A 71 -3.51 8.24 0.26
N PRO A 72 -3.97 7.58 -0.81
CA PRO A 72 -5.37 7.26 -1.00
C PRO A 72 -5.80 6.04 -0.18
N ARG A 73 -7.07 6.01 0.21
CA ARG A 73 -7.78 4.86 0.78
C ARG A 73 -9.16 4.78 0.16
N LEU A 74 -9.57 3.60 -0.26
CA LEU A 74 -10.87 3.36 -0.87
C LEU A 74 -11.67 2.40 0.02
N LEU A 75 -12.88 2.81 0.38
CA LEU A 75 -13.90 1.97 0.99
C LEU A 75 -14.98 1.72 -0.06
N GLU A 76 -15.19 0.47 -0.41
CA GLU A 76 -16.16 0.07 -1.42
C GLU A 76 -17.44 -0.46 -0.77
N ALA A 77 -18.58 -0.03 -1.27
CA ALA A 77 -19.90 -0.52 -0.90
C ALA A 77 -20.76 -0.68 -2.16
N PRO A 78 -21.85 -1.47 -2.11
CA PRO A 78 -22.64 -1.80 -3.30
C PRO A 78 -23.18 -0.59 -4.09
N ASN A 79 -23.50 0.50 -3.40
CA ASN A 79 -24.18 1.66 -4.03
C ASN A 79 -23.32 2.92 -4.11
N ALA A 80 -22.18 2.96 -3.42
CA ALA A 80 -21.25 4.09 -3.46
C ALA A 80 -19.94 3.68 -2.82
N SER A 81 -18.85 4.33 -3.24
CA SER A 81 -17.54 4.16 -2.61
C SER A 81 -17.08 5.47 -1.99
N LEU A 82 -16.29 5.39 -0.92
CA LEU A 82 -15.64 6.56 -0.33
C LEU A 82 -14.15 6.50 -0.61
N LEU A 83 -13.65 7.54 -1.29
CA LEU A 83 -12.23 7.76 -1.50
C LEU A 83 -11.74 8.81 -0.50
N MET A 84 -10.90 8.41 0.42
CA MET A 84 -10.21 9.30 1.36
C MET A 84 -8.79 9.52 0.86
N VAL A 85 -8.35 10.76 0.75
CA VAL A 85 -7.02 11.12 0.27
C VAL A 85 -6.33 11.97 1.29
N PHE A 86 -5.21 11.47 1.80
CA PHE A 86 -4.41 12.12 2.84
C PHE A 86 -3.18 12.76 2.22
N ASN A 87 -2.95 14.00 2.53
CA ASN A 87 -1.69 14.69 2.24
C ASN A 87 -0.84 14.71 3.51
N ASP A 88 0.16 13.85 3.55
CA ASP A 88 1.11 13.77 4.67
C ASP A 88 2.35 14.69 4.42
N GLY A 89 2.32 15.51 3.36
CA GLY A 89 3.38 16.45 2.99
C GLY A 89 3.27 17.80 3.70
N ILE A 90 4.19 18.70 3.40
CA ILE A 90 4.30 20.04 3.99
C ILE A 90 3.72 21.15 3.10
N GLU A 91 3.14 20.79 1.95
CA GLU A 91 2.56 21.71 0.96
C GLU A 91 1.28 21.13 0.38
N ASP A 92 0.42 21.96 -0.21
CA ASP A 92 -0.72 21.52 -0.99
C ASP A 92 -0.27 20.63 -2.14
N GLN A 93 -0.96 19.52 -2.37
CA GLN A 93 -0.61 18.54 -3.40
C GLN A 93 -1.74 18.37 -4.41
N THR A 94 -1.46 18.65 -5.67
CA THR A 94 -2.29 18.17 -6.77
C THR A 94 -1.82 16.77 -7.16
N ALA A 95 -2.69 15.79 -7.06
CA ALA A 95 -2.35 14.40 -7.32
C ALA A 95 -3.37 13.72 -8.22
N THR A 96 -2.87 12.85 -9.09
CA THR A 96 -3.69 11.95 -9.89
C THR A 96 -3.84 10.63 -9.17
N ILE A 97 -5.09 10.25 -8.87
CA ILE A 97 -5.41 9.01 -8.19
C ILE A 97 -5.95 8.01 -9.19
N LYS A 98 -5.33 6.83 -9.25
CA LYS A 98 -5.80 5.72 -10.07
C LYS A 98 -6.79 4.88 -9.28
N LEU A 99 -7.96 4.67 -9.84
CA LEU A 99 -9.09 3.95 -9.26
C LEU A 99 -9.18 2.52 -9.82
N PRO A 100 -9.70 1.54 -9.06
CA PRO A 100 -9.79 0.14 -9.51
C PRO A 100 -10.85 -0.07 -10.59
N SER A 101 -11.85 0.80 -10.63
CA SER A 101 -12.98 0.72 -11.57
C SER A 101 -13.38 2.10 -12.10
N LYS A 102 -14.30 2.13 -13.07
CA LYS A 102 -14.84 3.37 -13.61
C LYS A 102 -15.95 3.87 -12.69
N TYR A 103 -15.87 5.14 -12.34
CA TYR A 103 -16.91 5.88 -11.63
C TYR A 103 -17.37 7.03 -12.52
N GLY A 104 -18.64 7.38 -12.42
CA GLY A 104 -19.21 8.49 -13.20
C GLY A 104 -18.93 9.86 -12.59
N ARG A 105 -18.88 9.92 -11.26
CA ARG A 105 -18.79 11.17 -10.52
C ARG A 105 -18.04 10.98 -9.19
N ALA A 106 -17.35 12.02 -8.78
CA ALA A 106 -16.77 12.13 -7.44
C ALA A 106 -17.28 13.44 -6.80
N THR A 107 -17.91 13.36 -5.65
CA THR A 107 -18.42 14.54 -4.93
C THR A 107 -17.70 14.65 -3.60
N ASP A 108 -17.08 15.79 -3.37
CA ASP A 108 -16.46 16.12 -2.08
C ASP A 108 -17.53 16.25 -1.00
N LEU A 109 -17.37 15.54 0.11
CA LEU A 109 -18.37 15.51 1.19
C LEU A 109 -18.37 16.75 2.09
N TYR A 110 -17.31 17.56 2.03
CA TYR A 110 -17.22 18.79 2.83
C TYR A 110 -17.62 20.02 2.03
N SER A 111 -17.07 20.17 0.82
CA SER A 111 -17.36 21.32 -0.04
C SER A 111 -18.61 21.14 -0.92
N ASN A 112 -19.07 19.91 -1.12
CA ASN A 112 -20.07 19.51 -2.11
C ASN A 112 -19.64 19.78 -3.57
N GLU A 113 -18.38 20.06 -3.81
CA GLU A 113 -17.84 20.16 -5.16
C GLU A 113 -17.89 18.83 -5.89
N THR A 114 -18.09 18.89 -7.19
CA THR A 114 -18.10 17.71 -8.05
C THR A 114 -16.85 17.71 -8.92
N HIS A 115 -16.11 16.62 -8.86
CA HIS A 115 -14.93 16.39 -9.67
C HIS A 115 -15.24 15.40 -10.79
N THR A 116 -14.68 15.64 -11.96
CA THR A 116 -14.81 14.74 -13.10
C THR A 116 -13.84 13.57 -12.98
N VAL A 117 -14.36 12.35 -13.09
CA VAL A 117 -13.54 11.14 -13.18
C VAL A 117 -13.25 10.87 -14.66
N GLN A 118 -11.99 10.82 -15.04
CA GLN A 118 -11.55 10.55 -16.41
C GLN A 118 -11.13 9.08 -16.52
N GLY A 119 -12.03 8.25 -17.04
CA GLY A 119 -11.77 6.80 -17.13
C GLY A 119 -11.67 6.16 -15.75
N GLN A 120 -10.45 5.80 -15.33
CA GLN A 120 -10.13 5.25 -14.01
C GLN A 120 -9.17 6.18 -13.24
N ALA A 121 -9.24 7.47 -13.47
CA ALA A 121 -8.39 8.43 -12.78
C ALA A 121 -9.17 9.69 -12.38
N ILE A 122 -8.78 10.27 -11.27
CA ILE A 122 -9.27 11.56 -10.80
C ILE A 122 -8.09 12.42 -10.36
N GLU A 123 -8.10 13.69 -10.79
CA GLU A 123 -7.15 14.69 -10.31
C GLU A 123 -7.82 15.55 -9.24
N ILE A 124 -7.16 15.70 -8.11
CA ILE A 124 -7.65 16.51 -6.99
C ILE A 124 -6.50 17.28 -6.34
N ASN A 125 -6.84 18.44 -5.79
CA ASN A 125 -5.96 19.16 -4.89
C ASN A 125 -6.29 18.80 -3.45
N VAL A 126 -5.26 18.39 -2.68
CA VAL A 126 -5.39 18.05 -1.26
C VAL A 126 -4.57 19.04 -0.45
N PRO A 127 -5.19 19.83 0.42
CA PRO A 127 -4.48 20.82 1.24
C PRO A 127 -3.36 20.20 2.07
N PHE A 128 -2.38 21.01 2.42
CA PHE A 128 -1.33 20.68 3.38
C PHE A 128 -1.93 20.11 4.69
N GLU A 129 -1.36 19.02 5.18
CA GLU A 129 -1.86 18.25 6.34
C GLU A 129 -3.37 17.94 6.28
N GLY A 130 -3.94 17.95 5.06
CA GLY A 130 -5.36 17.84 4.83
C GLY A 130 -5.83 16.43 4.45
N VAL A 131 -7.14 16.26 4.54
CA VAL A 131 -7.86 15.08 4.07
C VAL A 131 -9.01 15.53 3.18
N THR A 132 -9.04 15.01 1.95
CA THR A 132 -10.19 15.16 1.06
C THR A 132 -10.98 13.85 1.06
N VAL A 133 -12.30 13.95 1.23
CA VAL A 133 -13.19 12.78 1.27
C VAL A 133 -14.21 12.89 0.15
N LEU A 134 -14.10 12.00 -0.84
CA LEU A 134 -14.95 11.98 -2.02
C LEU A 134 -15.89 10.79 -1.99
N ARG A 135 -17.16 11.04 -2.29
CA ARG A 135 -18.13 9.99 -2.63
C ARG A 135 -18.04 9.70 -4.12
N LEU A 136 -17.74 8.45 -4.46
CA LEU A 136 -17.69 7.96 -5.84
C LEU A 136 -19.01 7.25 -6.18
N THR A 137 -19.61 7.56 -7.33
CA THR A 137 -20.85 6.95 -7.84
C THR A 137 -20.77 6.67 -9.33
#